data_4d9f0b20254d1b1620712da015363f8a
#
_entry.id   4d9f0b20254d1b1620712da015363f8a
#
_cell.length_a   1.000
_cell.length_b   1.000
_cell.length_c   1.000
_cell.angle_alpha   90.00
_cell.angle_beta   90.00
_cell.angle_gamma   90.00
#
_symmetry.space_group_name_H-M   'P 1'
#
loop_
_entity.id
_entity.type
_entity.pdbx_description
1 polymer ?
#
loop_
_entity_poly.entity_id
_entity_poly.type
_entity_poly.pdbx_seq_one_letter_code
_entity_poly.pdbx_strand_id
1 'polypeptide(L)'
;MKKSMTILLFLSLLGTAGMVAENLHVDVYQVDINNSSAEWFAAKFTGKHNGTVKVSGGEINSNHGQLTGFIEIDMHSIAVSDIKDEKMNAKLTNHLKSEDFFDVEKYPKSRFVITSIEALKSVEEGATHKVNGNLTIKDKTNPISFDATIIVQSNKITCVGSIVVDRSKFDVRYGSKSFFEDIGDKVIYDDFTLKFNLVATR
;
A
#
# COMPACT_ATOMS: atom_id res chain seq x y z
N MET A 1 -89.08 14.22 2.71
CA MET A 1 -87.75 14.45 3.36
C MET A 1 -86.72 13.59 2.66
N LYS A 2 -85.95 14.19 1.74
CA LYS A 2 -84.85 13.49 0.96
C LYS A 2 -83.50 13.87 1.61
N LYS A 3 -82.82 12.91 2.19
CA LYS A 3 -81.45 13.09 2.73
C LYS A 3 -80.45 12.97 1.59
N SER A 4 -79.77 14.07 1.33
CA SER A 4 -78.63 14.10 0.41
C SER A 4 -77.40 13.56 1.10
N MET A 5 -76.72 12.54 0.50
CA MET A 5 -75.53 11.93 1.01
C MET A 5 -74.34 12.42 0.14
N THR A 6 -73.55 13.30 0.72
CA THR A 6 -72.37 13.87 0.07
C THR A 6 -71.21 12.86 0.20
N ILE A 7 -70.75 12.28 -0.89
CA ILE A 7 -69.59 11.40 -0.93
C ILE A 7 -68.33 12.30 -1.09
N LEU A 8 -67.48 12.28 -0.05
CA LEU A 8 -66.17 12.95 -0.06
C LEU A 8 -65.16 12.00 -0.73
N LEU A 9 -64.70 12.37 -1.91
CA LEU A 9 -63.70 11.63 -2.64
C LEU A 9 -62.29 12.05 -2.14
N PHE A 10 -61.63 11.17 -1.34
CA PHE A 10 -60.23 11.35 -0.98
C PHE A 10 -59.35 10.98 -2.15
N LEU A 11 -58.73 11.95 -2.80
CA LEU A 11 -57.72 11.77 -3.81
C LEU A 11 -56.37 11.55 -3.11
N SER A 12 -55.92 10.31 -2.99
CA SER A 12 -54.57 9.98 -2.50
C SER A 12 -53.54 10.27 -3.55
N LEU A 13 -52.79 11.35 -3.37
CA LEU A 13 -51.62 11.68 -4.19
C LEU A 13 -50.48 10.73 -3.80
N LEU A 14 -50.30 9.62 -4.53
CA LEU A 14 -49.08 8.81 -4.42
C LEU A 14 -47.93 9.61 -5.08
N GLY A 15 -47.14 10.24 -4.23
CA GLY A 15 -45.87 10.80 -4.62
C GLY A 15 -44.88 9.66 -4.97
N THR A 16 -44.60 9.43 -6.22
CA THR A 16 -43.49 8.61 -6.65
C THR A 16 -42.19 9.36 -6.31
N ALA A 17 -41.56 8.99 -5.18
CA ALA A 17 -40.19 9.39 -4.91
C ALA A 17 -39.30 8.75 -6.00
N GLY A 18 -38.98 9.53 -7.02
CA GLY A 18 -37.97 9.12 -8.00
C GLY A 18 -36.64 8.94 -7.29
N MET A 19 -36.18 7.70 -7.14
CA MET A 19 -34.81 7.42 -6.78
C MET A 19 -33.93 7.95 -7.91
N VAL A 20 -33.30 9.11 -7.70
CA VAL A 20 -32.22 9.59 -8.55
C VAL A 20 -31.06 8.62 -8.27
N ALA A 21 -30.78 7.72 -9.22
CA ALA A 21 -29.56 6.94 -9.19
C ALA A 21 -28.41 7.95 -9.33
N GLU A 22 -27.71 8.24 -8.23
CA GLU A 22 -26.43 8.94 -8.29
C GLU A 22 -25.51 8.12 -9.19
N ASN A 23 -25.14 8.68 -10.33
CA ASN A 23 -24.10 8.12 -11.18
C ASN A 23 -22.79 8.16 -10.36
N LEU A 24 -22.42 7.03 -9.76
CA LEU A 24 -21.14 6.83 -9.08
C LEU A 24 -20.04 6.94 -10.14
N HIS A 25 -19.54 8.15 -10.37
CA HIS A 25 -18.40 8.35 -11.23
C HIS A 25 -17.12 8.06 -10.43
N VAL A 26 -16.47 6.94 -10.74
CA VAL A 26 -15.19 6.57 -10.16
C VAL A 26 -14.10 6.91 -11.16
N ASP A 27 -13.22 7.81 -10.77
CA ASP A 27 -12.01 8.09 -11.54
C ASP A 27 -10.96 7.02 -11.25
N VAL A 28 -10.47 6.37 -12.31
CA VAL A 28 -9.46 5.30 -12.22
C VAL A 28 -8.12 5.83 -12.68
N TYR A 29 -7.09 5.70 -11.83
CA TYR A 29 -5.71 6.07 -12.12
C TYR A 29 -4.86 4.80 -12.12
N GLN A 30 -4.08 4.59 -13.18
CA GLN A 30 -3.12 3.50 -13.27
C GLN A 30 -1.77 3.94 -12.72
N VAL A 31 -1.12 3.09 -11.94
CA VAL A 31 0.21 3.38 -11.41
C VAL A 31 1.22 3.44 -12.55
N ASP A 32 1.91 4.58 -12.67
CA ASP A 32 2.99 4.80 -13.62
C ASP A 32 4.27 4.18 -13.08
N ILE A 33 4.58 2.98 -13.55
CA ILE A 33 5.75 2.21 -13.10
C ILE A 33 7.09 2.85 -13.48
N ASN A 34 7.12 3.69 -14.51
CA ASN A 34 8.34 4.34 -14.97
C ASN A 34 8.69 5.59 -14.14
N ASN A 35 7.67 6.24 -13.57
CA ASN A 35 7.82 7.42 -12.74
C ASN A 35 7.62 7.12 -11.24
N SER A 36 7.43 5.85 -10.87
CA SER A 36 7.36 5.39 -9.49
C SER A 36 8.66 4.73 -9.07
N SER A 37 9.05 4.92 -7.81
CA SER A 37 10.26 4.34 -7.22
C SER A 37 10.04 3.87 -5.80
N ALA A 38 10.80 2.85 -5.40
CA ALA A 38 10.84 2.37 -4.02
C ALA A 38 12.26 1.94 -3.64
N GLU A 39 12.70 2.38 -2.46
CA GLU A 39 14.01 2.10 -1.89
C GLU A 39 13.84 1.45 -0.52
N TRP A 40 14.55 0.36 -0.27
CA TRP A 40 14.56 -0.31 1.01
C TRP A 40 15.84 -0.03 1.81
N PHE A 41 15.71 0.05 3.13
CA PHE A 41 16.78 0.26 4.09
C PHE A 41 16.62 -0.74 5.23
N ALA A 42 17.64 -1.55 5.46
CA ALA A 42 17.64 -2.58 6.51
C ALA A 42 18.95 -2.55 7.29
N ALA A 43 18.92 -2.99 8.53
CA ALA A 43 20.08 -3.03 9.39
C ALA A 43 20.24 -4.39 10.07
N LYS A 44 21.49 -4.72 10.38
CA LYS A 44 21.90 -5.80 11.25
C LYS A 44 22.80 -5.23 12.35
N PHE A 45 23.10 -6.02 13.37
CA PHE A 45 23.97 -5.59 14.48
C PHE A 45 25.31 -4.98 13.99
N THR A 46 25.90 -5.55 12.93
CA THR A 46 27.21 -5.16 12.42
C THR A 46 27.19 -4.20 11.23
N GLY A 47 26.04 -3.70 10.79
CA GLY A 47 25.98 -2.80 9.67
C GLY A 47 24.58 -2.63 9.09
N LYS A 48 24.49 -1.85 8.02
CA LYS A 48 23.24 -1.55 7.31
C LYS A 48 23.43 -1.77 5.82
N HIS A 49 22.34 -2.09 5.12
CA HIS A 49 22.28 -2.21 3.68
C HIS A 49 21.05 -1.47 3.14
N ASN A 50 21.15 -1.03 1.91
CA ASN A 50 20.02 -0.45 1.20
C ASN A 50 20.04 -0.86 -0.27
N GLY A 51 18.89 -0.69 -0.90
CA GLY A 51 18.73 -1.01 -2.31
C GLY A 51 17.39 -0.57 -2.84
N THR A 52 17.02 -1.12 -3.96
CA THR A 52 15.79 -0.77 -4.67
C THR A 52 14.91 -1.98 -4.89
N VAL A 53 13.63 -1.70 -5.11
CA VAL A 53 12.64 -2.66 -5.60
C VAL A 53 11.71 -1.92 -6.54
N LYS A 54 11.21 -2.58 -7.60
CA LYS A 54 10.38 -1.92 -8.61
C LYS A 54 8.90 -2.10 -8.32
N VAL A 55 8.16 -1.02 -8.49
CA VAL A 55 6.70 -1.07 -8.62
C VAL A 55 6.37 -1.76 -9.94
N SER A 56 5.53 -2.79 -9.91
CA SER A 56 5.15 -3.57 -11.10
C SER A 56 3.75 -3.24 -11.62
N GLY A 57 2.97 -2.48 -10.87
CA GLY A 57 1.63 -2.05 -11.25
C GLY A 57 0.81 -1.59 -10.08
N GLY A 58 -0.44 -1.27 -10.35
CA GLY A 58 -1.42 -0.87 -9.36
C GLY A 58 -2.49 0.02 -9.96
N GLU A 59 -3.53 0.21 -9.18
CA GLU A 59 -4.68 1.02 -9.55
C GLU A 59 -5.16 1.81 -8.34
N ILE A 60 -5.44 3.09 -8.55
CA ILE A 60 -6.04 3.97 -7.54
C ILE A 60 -7.39 4.43 -8.05
N ASN A 61 -8.42 4.15 -7.28
CA ASN A 61 -9.80 4.56 -7.55
C ASN A 61 -10.13 5.76 -6.68
N SER A 62 -10.63 6.83 -7.30
CA SER A 62 -11.13 8.01 -6.61
C SER A 62 -12.64 8.10 -6.76
N ASN A 63 -13.35 7.96 -5.65
CA ASN A 63 -14.80 8.11 -5.57
C ASN A 63 -15.12 9.27 -4.63
N HIS A 64 -15.60 10.40 -5.16
CA HIS A 64 -15.88 11.63 -4.41
C HIS A 64 -14.71 12.06 -3.48
N GLY A 65 -13.46 11.89 -3.95
CA GLY A 65 -12.25 12.20 -3.19
C GLY A 65 -11.79 11.11 -2.21
N GLN A 66 -12.54 10.04 -2.04
CA GLN A 66 -12.08 8.86 -1.31
C GLN A 66 -11.21 8.01 -2.23
N LEU A 67 -9.97 7.78 -1.80
CA LEU A 67 -9.00 6.98 -2.54
C LEU A 67 -8.97 5.56 -1.99
N THR A 68 -9.10 4.59 -2.89
CA THR A 68 -8.92 3.16 -2.64
C THR A 68 -8.05 2.57 -3.74
N GLY A 69 -7.66 1.31 -3.63
CA GLY A 69 -6.89 0.67 -4.70
C GLY A 69 -5.79 -0.23 -4.17
N PHE A 70 -4.82 -0.51 -5.03
CA PHE A 70 -3.70 -1.36 -4.67
C PHE A 70 -2.43 -0.99 -5.44
N ILE A 71 -1.28 -1.37 -4.87
CA ILE A 71 0.04 -1.27 -5.47
C ILE A 71 0.69 -2.66 -5.44
N GLU A 72 1.36 -3.04 -6.52
CA GLU A 72 2.14 -4.28 -6.61
C GLU A 72 3.62 -3.98 -6.79
N ILE A 73 4.44 -4.79 -6.15
CA ILE A 73 5.91 -4.75 -6.19
C ILE A 73 6.41 -6.04 -6.84
N ASP A 74 7.35 -5.93 -7.78
CA ASP A 74 8.08 -7.05 -8.36
C ASP A 74 9.21 -7.49 -7.42
N MET A 75 9.05 -8.62 -6.75
CA MET A 75 10.04 -9.15 -5.80
C MET A 75 11.30 -9.67 -6.50
N HIS A 76 11.24 -10.07 -7.76
CA HIS A 76 12.44 -10.40 -8.56
C HIS A 76 13.33 -9.18 -8.81
N SER A 77 12.78 -7.97 -8.72
CA SER A 77 13.52 -6.73 -8.94
C SER A 77 14.37 -6.28 -7.76
N ILE A 78 14.33 -6.98 -6.61
CA ILE A 78 15.16 -6.65 -5.45
C ILE A 78 16.63 -6.55 -5.87
N ALA A 79 17.24 -5.41 -5.58
CA ALA A 79 18.63 -5.11 -5.85
C ALA A 79 19.29 -4.42 -4.65
N VAL A 80 20.58 -4.68 -4.45
CA VAL A 80 21.41 -4.04 -3.43
C VAL A 80 22.18 -2.89 -4.08
N SER A 81 22.19 -1.70 -3.45
CA SER A 81 22.80 -0.49 -4.04
C SER A 81 24.09 -0.05 -3.34
N ASP A 82 24.29 -0.38 -2.08
CA ASP A 82 25.42 0.10 -1.26
C ASP A 82 26.69 -0.74 -1.35
N ILE A 83 26.64 -1.95 -1.90
CA ILE A 83 27.79 -2.85 -2.04
C ILE A 83 28.37 -2.69 -3.43
N LYS A 84 29.63 -2.21 -3.52
CA LYS A 84 30.33 -1.99 -4.80
C LYS A 84 30.98 -3.25 -5.37
N ASP A 85 31.41 -4.18 -4.50
CA ASP A 85 31.98 -5.45 -4.94
C ASP A 85 30.86 -6.33 -5.54
N GLU A 86 31.01 -6.67 -6.82
CA GLU A 86 29.98 -7.40 -7.58
C GLU A 86 29.65 -8.77 -6.99
N LYS A 87 30.65 -9.50 -6.48
CA LYS A 87 30.43 -10.83 -5.89
C LYS A 87 29.66 -10.74 -4.58
N MET A 88 30.02 -9.77 -3.74
CA MET A 88 29.33 -9.55 -2.46
C MET A 88 27.94 -9.01 -2.69
N ASN A 89 27.74 -8.09 -3.65
CA ASN A 89 26.43 -7.58 -4.05
C ASN A 89 25.53 -8.72 -4.52
N ALA A 90 26.00 -9.53 -5.47
CA ALA A 90 25.26 -10.68 -5.98
C ALA A 90 24.93 -11.68 -4.86
N LYS A 91 25.87 -11.93 -3.93
CA LYS A 91 25.66 -12.82 -2.79
C LYS A 91 24.48 -12.33 -1.92
N LEU A 92 24.46 -11.05 -1.54
CA LEU A 92 23.37 -10.50 -0.73
C LEU A 92 22.06 -10.45 -1.51
N THR A 93 22.09 -10.00 -2.77
CA THR A 93 20.91 -9.94 -3.64
C THR A 93 20.25 -11.31 -3.80
N ASN A 94 21.06 -12.36 -4.09
CA ASN A 94 20.56 -13.73 -4.24
C ASN A 94 20.02 -14.27 -2.91
N HIS A 95 20.67 -13.95 -1.79
CA HIS A 95 20.17 -14.34 -0.48
C HIS A 95 18.82 -13.71 -0.15
N LEU A 96 18.63 -12.40 -0.41
CA LEU A 96 17.34 -11.74 -0.23
C LEU A 96 16.23 -12.37 -1.09
N LYS A 97 16.58 -12.89 -2.27
CA LYS A 97 15.61 -13.54 -3.18
C LYS A 97 15.32 -15.00 -2.85
N SER A 98 16.21 -15.66 -2.09
CA SER A 98 16.10 -17.09 -1.79
C SER A 98 14.94 -17.42 -0.85
N GLU A 99 14.66 -18.72 -0.72
CA GLU A 99 13.66 -19.28 0.18
C GLU A 99 13.91 -18.96 1.66
N ASP A 100 15.19 -18.75 2.05
CA ASP A 100 15.56 -18.31 3.40
C ASP A 100 15.04 -16.93 3.75
N PHE A 101 14.70 -16.10 2.74
CA PHE A 101 14.28 -14.72 2.95
C PHE A 101 12.90 -14.43 2.33
N PHE A 102 12.86 -13.89 1.10
CA PHE A 102 11.58 -13.51 0.47
C PHE A 102 10.99 -14.58 -0.45
N ASP A 103 11.77 -15.62 -0.82
CA ASP A 103 11.32 -16.75 -1.66
C ASP A 103 10.61 -16.26 -2.94
N VAL A 104 11.33 -15.43 -3.72
CA VAL A 104 10.72 -14.69 -4.83
C VAL A 104 10.25 -15.58 -5.98
N GLU A 105 10.81 -16.79 -6.10
CA GLU A 105 10.38 -17.79 -7.09
C GLU A 105 8.96 -18.28 -6.78
N LYS A 106 8.64 -18.44 -5.51
CA LYS A 106 7.31 -18.85 -5.05
C LYS A 106 6.38 -17.66 -4.88
N TYR A 107 6.92 -16.51 -4.45
CA TYR A 107 6.16 -15.30 -4.16
C TYR A 107 6.71 -14.11 -4.96
N PRO A 108 6.46 -14.07 -6.28
CA PRO A 108 7.06 -13.07 -7.18
C PRO A 108 6.56 -11.64 -6.97
N LYS A 109 5.47 -11.48 -6.21
CA LYS A 109 4.86 -10.17 -5.94
C LYS A 109 4.60 -9.96 -4.45
N SER A 110 4.78 -8.73 -4.00
CA SER A 110 4.16 -8.19 -2.79
C SER A 110 3.08 -7.20 -3.17
N ARG A 111 2.04 -7.06 -2.33
CA ARG A 111 0.87 -6.23 -2.64
C ARG A 111 0.43 -5.43 -1.41
N PHE A 112 0.16 -4.15 -1.62
CA PHE A 112 -0.47 -3.29 -0.63
C PHE A 112 -1.86 -2.90 -1.13
N VAL A 113 -2.89 -3.16 -0.32
CA VAL A 113 -4.28 -2.80 -0.60
C VAL A 113 -4.70 -1.69 0.35
N ILE A 114 -5.07 -0.53 -0.20
CA ILE A 114 -5.52 0.64 0.56
C ILE A 114 -6.90 0.34 1.15
N THR A 115 -7.06 0.51 2.47
CA THR A 115 -8.34 0.36 3.17
C THR A 115 -8.96 1.71 3.54
N SER A 116 -8.13 2.70 3.92
CA SER A 116 -8.58 4.08 4.11
C SER A 116 -7.43 5.08 3.96
N ILE A 117 -7.77 6.31 3.58
CA ILE A 117 -6.87 7.45 3.58
C ILE A 117 -7.57 8.60 4.33
N GLU A 118 -6.92 9.15 5.33
CA GLU A 118 -7.46 10.17 6.21
C GLU A 118 -6.55 11.41 6.20
N ALA A 119 -7.12 12.59 6.02
CA ALA A 119 -6.34 13.82 6.11
C ALA A 119 -5.82 14.04 7.54
N LEU A 120 -4.56 14.39 7.68
CA LEU A 120 -3.96 14.74 8.96
C LEU A 120 -4.41 16.14 9.40
N LYS A 121 -4.68 16.30 10.69
CA LYS A 121 -5.08 17.60 11.29
C LYS A 121 -3.91 18.58 11.40
N SER A 122 -2.69 18.06 11.51
CA SER A 122 -1.45 18.83 11.56
C SER A 122 -0.47 18.24 10.54
N VAL A 123 0.21 19.11 9.82
CA VAL A 123 1.25 18.68 8.85
C VAL A 123 2.57 18.63 9.62
N GLU A 124 2.94 17.45 10.09
CA GLU A 124 4.25 17.18 10.66
C GLU A 124 5.14 16.54 9.60
N GLU A 125 6.37 17.01 9.47
CA GLU A 125 7.36 16.52 8.49
C GLU A 125 6.86 16.50 7.02
N GLY A 126 5.87 17.36 6.68
CA GLY A 126 5.32 17.46 5.32
C GLY A 126 4.27 16.42 4.95
N ALA A 127 3.96 15.46 5.83
CA ALA A 127 2.89 14.50 5.59
C ALA A 127 1.51 15.16 5.65
N THR A 128 0.64 14.81 4.71
CA THR A 128 -0.71 15.38 4.59
C THR A 128 -1.82 14.39 4.94
N HIS A 129 -1.51 13.10 4.87
CA HIS A 129 -2.50 12.03 5.07
C HIS A 129 -1.92 10.85 5.84
N LYS A 130 -2.77 10.20 6.62
CA LYS A 130 -2.55 8.85 7.14
C LYS A 130 -3.15 7.84 6.16
N VAL A 131 -2.33 6.89 5.73
CA VAL A 131 -2.72 5.79 4.85
C VAL A 131 -2.81 4.52 5.67
N ASN A 132 -3.94 3.84 5.63
CA ASN A 132 -4.15 2.53 6.22
C ASN A 132 -4.34 1.50 5.11
N GLY A 133 -3.82 0.30 5.30
CA GLY A 133 -3.97 -0.75 4.31
C GLY A 133 -3.49 -2.11 4.80
N ASN A 134 -3.65 -3.09 3.94
CA ASN A 134 -3.19 -4.45 4.15
C ASN A 134 -1.99 -4.73 3.24
N LEU A 135 -0.84 -5.02 3.86
CA LEU A 135 0.36 -5.43 3.15
C LEU A 135 0.46 -6.96 3.12
N THR A 136 0.68 -7.49 1.92
CA THR A 136 0.94 -8.91 1.71
C THR A 136 2.38 -9.07 1.24
N ILE A 137 3.18 -9.84 1.99
CA ILE A 137 4.52 -10.30 1.62
C ILE A 137 4.53 -11.82 1.80
N LYS A 138 5.07 -12.54 0.82
CA LYS A 138 4.92 -14.01 0.72
C LYS A 138 3.41 -14.35 0.69
N ASP A 139 2.96 -15.20 1.60
CA ASP A 139 1.54 -15.59 1.78
C ASP A 139 0.89 -14.98 3.04
N LYS A 140 1.55 -14.02 3.67
CA LYS A 140 1.09 -13.36 4.90
C LYS A 140 0.57 -11.97 4.61
N THR A 141 -0.61 -11.66 5.13
CA THR A 141 -1.22 -10.33 5.04
C THR A 141 -1.39 -9.74 6.42
N ASN A 142 -0.86 -8.53 6.61
CA ASN A 142 -0.95 -7.81 7.87
C ASN A 142 -1.38 -6.36 7.63
N PRO A 143 -2.16 -5.77 8.55
CA PRO A 143 -2.49 -4.36 8.50
C PRO A 143 -1.25 -3.51 8.77
N ILE A 144 -1.13 -2.41 8.05
CA ILE A 144 -0.07 -1.42 8.23
C ILE A 144 -0.63 -0.02 8.04
N SER A 145 -0.08 0.94 8.80
CA SER A 145 -0.42 2.36 8.70
C SER A 145 0.84 3.20 8.62
N PHE A 146 0.81 4.25 7.82
CA PHE A 146 1.92 5.18 7.67
C PHE A 146 1.40 6.56 7.25
N ASP A 147 2.22 7.58 7.47
CA ASP A 147 1.93 8.93 7.04
C ASP A 147 2.61 9.21 5.70
N ALA A 148 1.91 9.93 4.80
CA ALA A 148 2.39 10.24 3.46
C ALA A 148 1.93 11.62 3.00
N THR A 149 2.69 12.21 2.06
CA THR A 149 2.27 13.38 1.32
C THR A 149 1.54 12.93 0.06
N ILE A 150 0.23 13.24 -0.03
CA ILE A 150 -0.60 12.91 -1.18
C ILE A 150 -1.04 14.19 -1.87
N ILE A 151 -0.81 14.27 -3.18
CA ILE A 151 -1.24 15.38 -4.04
C ILE A 151 -2.13 14.79 -5.13
N VAL A 152 -3.40 15.23 -5.16
CA VAL A 152 -4.38 14.82 -6.16
C VAL A 152 -4.59 15.98 -7.14
N GLN A 153 -4.35 15.71 -8.42
CA GLN A 153 -4.63 16.59 -9.54
C GLN A 153 -5.65 15.92 -10.47
N SER A 154 -6.21 16.63 -11.43
CA SER A 154 -7.27 16.12 -12.30
C SER A 154 -6.91 14.83 -13.05
N ASN A 155 -5.63 14.65 -13.41
CA ASN A 155 -5.15 13.52 -14.20
C ASN A 155 -3.97 12.77 -13.56
N LYS A 156 -3.59 13.16 -12.34
CA LYS A 156 -2.39 12.62 -11.67
C LYS A 156 -2.56 12.59 -10.16
N ILE A 157 -2.14 11.49 -9.55
CA ILE A 157 -1.96 11.37 -8.10
C ILE A 157 -0.48 11.11 -7.84
N THR A 158 0.09 11.84 -6.89
CA THR A 158 1.46 11.60 -6.39
C THR A 158 1.38 11.29 -4.91
N CYS A 159 2.08 10.24 -4.47
CA CYS A 159 2.16 9.84 -3.07
C CYS A 159 3.62 9.58 -2.70
N VAL A 160 4.14 10.35 -1.74
CA VAL A 160 5.51 10.20 -1.22
C VAL A 160 5.44 9.87 0.25
N GLY A 161 6.19 8.87 0.67
CA GLY A 161 6.16 8.45 2.07
C GLY A 161 7.22 7.41 2.40
N SER A 162 7.12 6.94 3.64
CA SER A 162 8.01 5.95 4.21
C SER A 162 7.21 4.99 5.08
N ILE A 163 7.47 3.70 4.93
CA ILE A 163 6.81 2.63 5.69
C ILE A 163 7.88 1.88 6.47
N VAL A 164 7.66 1.67 7.78
CA VAL A 164 8.44 0.72 8.57
C VAL A 164 7.69 -0.61 8.58
N VAL A 165 8.37 -1.66 8.16
CA VAL A 165 7.80 -3.00 8.02
C VAL A 165 8.56 -3.96 8.93
N ASP A 166 7.84 -4.62 9.83
CA ASP A 166 8.35 -5.74 10.62
C ASP A 166 8.25 -7.03 9.80
N ARG A 167 9.39 -7.51 9.29
CA ARG A 167 9.48 -8.69 8.42
C ARG A 167 9.08 -9.99 9.14
N SER A 168 9.17 -10.03 10.46
CA SER A 168 8.82 -11.22 11.23
C SER A 168 7.34 -11.57 11.11
N LYS A 169 6.47 -10.56 10.94
CA LYS A 169 5.03 -10.73 10.70
C LYS A 169 4.70 -11.39 9.36
N PHE A 170 5.67 -11.46 8.45
CA PHE A 170 5.53 -12.03 7.11
C PHE A 170 6.33 -13.33 6.95
N ASP A 171 6.70 -13.97 8.06
CA ASP A 171 7.44 -15.22 8.09
C ASP A 171 8.80 -15.17 7.37
N VAL A 172 9.46 -14.01 7.42
CA VAL A 172 10.85 -13.82 6.96
C VAL A 172 11.76 -13.98 8.17
N ARG A 173 12.24 -15.21 8.38
CA ARG A 173 12.82 -15.66 9.66
C ARG A 173 14.32 -15.46 9.78
N TYR A 174 15.06 -15.50 8.68
CA TYR A 174 16.52 -15.58 8.69
C TYR A 174 17.15 -14.46 9.54
N GLY A 175 17.96 -14.87 10.53
CA GLY A 175 18.65 -13.95 11.44
C GLY A 175 17.75 -13.09 12.34
N SER A 176 16.49 -13.46 12.53
CA SER A 176 15.53 -12.73 13.38
C SER A 176 15.55 -13.24 14.80
N LYS A 177 15.66 -12.33 15.77
CA LYS A 177 15.49 -12.64 17.20
C LYS A 177 14.07 -13.08 17.57
N SER A 178 13.08 -12.73 16.76
CA SER A 178 11.69 -13.15 16.97
C SER A 178 11.49 -14.67 16.77
N PHE A 179 12.44 -15.34 16.11
CA PHE A 179 12.40 -16.79 15.85
C PHE A 179 13.55 -17.58 16.45
N PHE A 180 14.69 -16.93 16.74
CA PHE A 180 15.90 -17.60 17.22
C PHE A 180 16.51 -16.84 18.40
N GLU A 181 16.71 -17.52 19.53
CA GLU A 181 17.21 -16.90 20.77
C GLU A 181 18.72 -16.63 20.76
N ASP A 182 19.53 -17.58 20.29
CA ASP A 182 21.00 -17.54 20.41
C ASP A 182 21.74 -17.32 19.09
N ILE A 183 21.45 -16.20 18.39
CA ILE A 183 22.08 -15.89 17.10
C ILE A 183 23.26 -14.90 17.17
N GLY A 184 23.58 -14.38 18.38
CA GLY A 184 24.73 -13.51 18.63
C GLY A 184 24.79 -12.31 17.65
N ASP A 185 25.99 -12.05 17.10
CA ASP A 185 26.22 -10.92 16.15
C ASP A 185 25.60 -11.11 14.75
N LYS A 186 24.98 -12.28 14.50
CA LYS A 186 24.31 -12.56 13.23
C LYS A 186 22.89 -11.97 13.14
N VAL A 187 22.47 -11.24 14.18
CA VAL A 187 21.15 -10.61 14.25
C VAL A 187 20.94 -9.64 13.11
N ILE A 188 19.85 -9.84 12.38
CA ILE A 188 19.29 -8.88 11.43
C ILE A 188 18.03 -8.33 12.10
N TYR A 189 17.91 -7.01 12.19
CA TYR A 189 16.72 -6.39 12.78
C TYR A 189 15.48 -6.74 11.98
N ASP A 190 14.35 -6.89 12.66
CA ASP A 190 13.12 -7.29 12.01
C ASP A 190 12.49 -6.13 11.24
N ASP A 191 12.71 -4.90 11.69
CA ASP A 191 12.24 -3.73 11.01
C ASP A 191 13.13 -3.36 9.82
N PHE A 192 12.50 -3.11 8.68
CA PHE A 192 13.12 -2.40 7.56
C PHE A 192 12.22 -1.24 7.11
N THR A 193 12.83 -0.23 6.52
CA THR A 193 12.12 0.94 5.99
C THR A 193 12.03 0.85 4.48
N LEU A 194 10.84 1.09 3.92
CA LEU A 194 10.61 1.29 2.51
C LEU A 194 10.25 2.76 2.27
N LYS A 195 11.10 3.51 1.56
CA LYS A 195 10.80 4.86 1.07
C LYS A 195 10.29 4.77 -0.35
N PHE A 196 9.25 5.52 -0.68
CA PHE A 196 8.63 5.45 -1.99
C PHE A 196 8.20 6.81 -2.52
N ASN A 197 8.21 6.91 -3.83
CA ASN A 197 7.52 7.95 -4.61
C ASN A 197 6.63 7.23 -5.62
N LEU A 198 5.32 7.34 -5.46
CA LEU A 198 4.33 6.72 -6.35
C LEU A 198 3.64 7.78 -7.19
N VAL A 199 3.51 7.49 -8.46
CA VAL A 199 2.77 8.30 -9.44
C VAL A 199 1.69 7.43 -10.06
N ALA A 200 0.45 7.92 -10.10
CA ALA A 200 -0.63 7.29 -10.83
C ALA A 200 -1.28 8.32 -11.78
N THR A 201 -1.65 7.89 -12.97
CA THR A 201 -2.20 8.75 -14.02
C THR A 201 -3.45 8.12 -14.64
N ARG A 202 -4.32 8.95 -15.19
CA ARG A 202 -5.50 8.53 -15.94
C ARG A 202 -5.52 9.14 -17.35
#